data_05232b7a6a2e35e35c99911e88d370ac
#
_entry.id   05232b7a6a2e35e35c99911e88d370ac
#
_cell.length_a   1.000
_cell.length_b   1.000
_cell.length_c   1.000
_cell.angle_alpha   90.00
_cell.angle_beta   90.00
_cell.angle_gamma   90.00
#
_symmetry.space_group_name_H-M   'P 1'
#
loop_
_entity.id
_entity.type
_entity.pdbx_description
1 polymer ?
#
loop_
_entity_poly.entity_id
_entity_poly.type
_entity_poly.pdbx_seq_one_letter_code
_entity_poly.pdbx_strand_id
1 'polypeptide(L)'
;MIRNFNRSGLRILLFCVTVILLVGSLPARSQGANSDFFPLMAWDDVEDEATVQKMAECGINVIAFVPTNMLYACDKYHVKAIVFDPLVTPNWDKPFDSKPANEELPKLIKAVNNDPAVWGYHLKDEPDGNQFVELGKSAELVRKLAPGKWPYINLPPGMGGWYDTNYIDLFVKTCSPPIISYDNYAIGENVDFSYGFWANIWDVRDASLRNKVPFHTIVLTTAHFNYRIPTAADLRLQVYGSIVYGAKGIGYYKFCSKPLSVLGAPDLGNFRMGPLDEFGEKTETWENLRNLNRQIKNLSSVLLKLHSDDVYHVGDIPERNHGITTNSLVKGLEAGTQFIIGEFTHEDGSRWVMIVNKDLKNSTFCRPTFRETYHHVQYLSPSTGKIAPFPNPWYALAPGQAVLLKLE
;
A
#
# COMPACT_ATOMS: atom_id res chain seq x y z
N MET A 1 54.20 -72.63 42.36
CA MET A 1 54.99 -71.96 41.33
C MET A 1 54.06 -71.17 40.43
N ILE A 2 54.38 -69.86 40.31
CA ILE A 2 53.91 -68.91 39.23
C ILE A 2 52.57 -68.26 39.41
N ARG A 3 52.65 -67.09 39.91
CA ARG A 3 52.49 -65.68 39.45
C ARG A 3 51.08 -65.26 39.04
N ASN A 4 50.61 -64.36 39.92
CA ASN A 4 49.52 -63.39 39.74
C ASN A 4 49.75 -62.50 38.54
N PHE A 5 48.66 -62.16 37.81
CA PHE A 5 48.57 -60.98 37.00
C PHE A 5 47.31 -60.18 37.34
N ASN A 6 47.60 -59.02 37.82
CA ASN A 6 46.67 -57.98 38.21
C ASN A 6 45.94 -57.40 36.95
N ARG A 7 44.63 -57.31 36.93
CA ARG A 7 43.90 -56.51 35.94
C ARG A 7 43.32 -55.27 36.60
N SER A 8 44.04 -54.18 36.37
CA SER A 8 43.60 -52.83 36.69
C SER A 8 42.42 -52.44 35.73
N GLY A 9 41.21 -52.27 36.29
CA GLY A 9 40.03 -51.80 35.57
C GLY A 9 40.07 -50.29 35.31
N LEU A 10 40.13 -49.95 34.06
CA LEU A 10 39.97 -48.56 33.59
C LEU A 10 38.51 -48.21 33.56
N ARG A 11 38.03 -47.39 34.53
CA ARG A 11 36.73 -46.83 34.55
C ARG A 11 36.72 -45.60 33.59
N ILE A 12 36.13 -45.77 32.43
CA ILE A 12 35.81 -44.67 31.53
C ILE A 12 34.57 -43.94 32.06
N LEU A 13 34.78 -42.72 32.56
CA LEU A 13 33.68 -41.80 32.93
C LEU A 13 33.14 -41.17 31.63
N LEU A 14 31.97 -41.59 31.20
CA LEU A 14 31.24 -40.92 30.11
C LEU A 14 30.63 -39.63 30.66
N PHE A 15 31.20 -38.47 30.31
CA PHE A 15 30.56 -37.18 30.51
C PHE A 15 29.55 -36.96 29.39
N CYS A 16 28.28 -37.15 29.69
CA CYS A 16 27.20 -36.68 28.82
C CYS A 16 27.12 -35.14 28.94
N VAL A 17 27.69 -34.43 27.99
CA VAL A 17 27.46 -33.00 27.82
C VAL A 17 26.11 -32.85 27.15
N THR A 18 25.08 -32.55 27.93
CA THR A 18 23.75 -32.15 27.40
C THR A 18 23.86 -30.72 26.88
N VAL A 19 24.07 -30.56 25.59
CA VAL A 19 23.95 -29.28 24.93
C VAL A 19 22.46 -28.93 24.89
N ILE A 20 22.01 -28.08 25.82
CA ILE A 20 20.67 -27.44 25.73
C ILE A 20 20.79 -26.40 24.62
N LEU A 21 20.35 -26.78 23.41
CA LEU A 21 20.05 -25.83 22.37
C LEU A 21 18.83 -24.99 22.84
N LEU A 22 19.15 -23.83 23.41
CA LEU A 22 18.16 -22.73 23.50
C LEU A 22 17.80 -22.33 22.07
N VAL A 23 16.83 -23.03 21.50
CA VAL A 23 16.10 -22.51 20.35
C VAL A 23 15.32 -21.32 20.88
N GLY A 24 15.96 -20.15 20.87
CA GLY A 24 15.24 -18.90 21.02
C GLY A 24 14.12 -18.93 19.98
N SER A 25 12.90 -19.00 20.43
CA SER A 25 11.73 -18.73 19.60
C SER A 25 11.90 -17.30 19.07
N LEU A 26 12.45 -17.18 17.86
CA LEU A 26 12.28 -15.96 17.09
C LEU A 26 10.77 -15.68 17.15
N PRO A 27 10.35 -14.45 17.48
CA PRO A 27 8.95 -14.10 17.41
C PRO A 27 8.47 -14.54 16.04
N ALA A 28 7.38 -15.31 16.02
CA ALA A 28 6.78 -15.76 14.78
C ALA A 28 6.64 -14.52 13.92
N ARG A 29 7.44 -14.47 12.85
CA ARG A 29 7.36 -13.45 11.83
C ARG A 29 5.88 -13.41 11.50
N SER A 30 5.20 -12.29 11.78
CA SER A 30 3.85 -12.10 11.26
C SER A 30 4.02 -12.42 9.79
N GLN A 31 3.41 -13.52 9.33
CA GLN A 31 3.24 -13.71 7.91
C GLN A 31 2.44 -12.49 7.52
N GLY A 32 3.14 -11.45 7.09
CA GLY A 32 2.52 -10.30 6.48
C GLY A 32 1.57 -10.92 5.50
N ALA A 33 0.28 -10.67 5.66
CA ALA A 33 -0.73 -11.32 4.86
C ALA A 33 -0.33 -11.05 3.41
N ASN A 34 0.36 -12.01 2.79
CA ASN A 34 0.56 -12.01 1.36
C ASN A 34 -0.85 -12.00 0.80
N SER A 35 -1.33 -10.82 0.45
CA SER A 35 -2.56 -10.77 -0.32
C SER A 35 -2.25 -11.45 -1.63
N ASP A 36 -3.00 -12.48 -1.99
CA ASP A 36 -2.88 -13.15 -3.28
C ASP A 36 -3.23 -12.20 -4.44
N PHE A 37 -3.56 -10.95 -4.14
CA PHE A 37 -3.95 -9.91 -5.07
C PHE A 37 -3.39 -8.55 -4.63
N PHE A 38 -3.24 -7.63 -5.58
CA PHE A 38 -2.87 -6.24 -5.32
C PHE A 38 -4.11 -5.47 -4.83
N PRO A 39 -4.15 -4.98 -3.57
CA PRO A 39 -5.31 -4.26 -3.05
C PRO A 39 -5.54 -2.95 -3.79
N LEU A 40 -6.75 -2.77 -4.30
CA LEU A 40 -7.31 -1.54 -4.83
C LEU A 40 -8.53 -1.20 -3.96
N MET A 41 -8.35 -0.31 -3.02
CA MET A 41 -9.28 -0.11 -1.91
C MET A 41 -10.09 1.18 -2.08
N ALA A 42 -11.41 1.09 -1.94
CA ALA A 42 -12.20 2.28 -1.69
C ALA A 42 -12.08 2.65 -0.21
N TRP A 43 -11.47 3.80 0.07
CA TRP A 43 -11.45 4.41 1.41
C TRP A 43 -12.75 5.16 1.61
N ASP A 44 -13.83 4.40 1.80
CA ASP A 44 -15.19 4.88 1.86
C ASP A 44 -16.11 3.90 2.60
N ASP A 45 -17.23 4.39 3.07
CA ASP A 45 -18.34 3.61 3.60
C ASP A 45 -19.29 3.14 2.49
N VAL A 46 -20.11 2.13 2.78
CA VAL A 46 -21.15 1.62 1.89
C VAL A 46 -22.45 1.40 2.65
N GLU A 47 -23.54 1.87 2.06
CA GLU A 47 -24.88 1.77 2.65
C GLU A 47 -25.83 0.88 1.84
N ASP A 48 -25.49 0.57 0.58
CA ASP A 48 -26.32 -0.20 -0.33
C ASP A 48 -25.51 -1.11 -1.26
N GLU A 49 -26.19 -2.15 -1.76
CA GLU A 49 -25.60 -3.17 -2.65
C GLU A 49 -25.17 -2.60 -4.02
N ALA A 50 -25.92 -1.63 -4.56
CA ALA A 50 -25.64 -1.05 -5.88
C ALA A 50 -24.31 -0.28 -5.87
N THR A 51 -24.00 0.38 -4.77
CA THR A 51 -22.69 1.03 -4.54
C THR A 51 -21.55 0.02 -4.53
N VAL A 52 -21.69 -1.10 -3.79
CA VAL A 52 -20.69 -2.20 -3.79
C VAL A 52 -20.50 -2.75 -5.20
N GLN A 53 -21.58 -2.96 -5.95
CA GLN A 53 -21.52 -3.40 -7.35
C GLN A 53 -20.72 -2.43 -8.22
N LYS A 54 -21.01 -1.12 -8.16
CA LYS A 54 -20.31 -0.09 -8.94
C LYS A 54 -18.83 0.02 -8.56
N MET A 55 -18.49 -0.18 -7.28
CA MET A 55 -17.10 -0.27 -6.81
C MET A 55 -16.38 -1.48 -7.43
N ALA A 56 -17.00 -2.66 -7.38
CA ALA A 56 -16.44 -3.88 -7.98
C ALA A 56 -16.26 -3.76 -9.50
N GLU A 57 -17.22 -3.19 -10.21
CA GLU A 57 -17.16 -2.91 -11.66
C GLU A 57 -16.03 -1.93 -12.01
N CYS A 58 -15.71 -0.99 -11.11
CA CYS A 58 -14.56 -0.08 -11.23
C CYS A 58 -13.22 -0.78 -11.00
N GLY A 59 -13.23 -2.03 -10.51
CA GLY A 59 -12.02 -2.80 -10.20
C GLY A 59 -11.55 -2.65 -8.76
N ILE A 60 -12.37 -2.06 -7.88
CA ILE A 60 -12.15 -2.07 -6.43
C ILE A 60 -12.30 -3.51 -5.94
N ASN A 61 -11.36 -3.97 -5.14
CA ASN A 61 -11.36 -5.31 -4.57
C ASN A 61 -11.27 -5.33 -3.03
N VAL A 62 -11.21 -4.15 -2.40
CA VAL A 62 -11.30 -3.94 -0.95
C VAL A 62 -12.15 -2.71 -0.66
N ILE A 63 -12.97 -2.72 0.39
CA ILE A 63 -13.69 -1.56 0.90
C ILE A 63 -13.33 -1.37 2.37
N ALA A 64 -13.06 -0.12 2.78
CA ALA A 64 -12.46 0.20 4.08
C ALA A 64 -13.44 0.25 5.26
N PHE A 65 -14.65 0.78 5.08
CA PHE A 65 -15.60 1.02 6.18
C PHE A 65 -16.89 0.25 5.94
N VAL A 66 -16.80 -1.09 6.01
CA VAL A 66 -17.94 -1.97 5.71
C VAL A 66 -18.71 -2.31 7.00
N PRO A 67 -19.96 -1.85 7.16
CA PRO A 67 -20.80 -2.28 8.26
C PRO A 67 -21.20 -3.76 8.08
N THR A 68 -21.48 -4.46 9.17
CA THR A 68 -21.72 -5.91 9.16
C THR A 68 -22.89 -6.33 8.28
N ASN A 69 -23.92 -5.49 8.15
CA ASN A 69 -25.09 -5.74 7.30
C ASN A 69 -24.80 -5.66 5.80
N MET A 70 -23.61 -5.18 5.38
CA MET A 70 -23.20 -5.09 3.97
C MET A 70 -22.22 -6.18 3.55
N LEU A 71 -21.80 -7.07 4.45
CA LEU A 71 -20.88 -8.16 4.13
C LEU A 71 -21.41 -9.08 3.03
N TYR A 72 -22.73 -9.35 3.00
CA TYR A 72 -23.35 -10.16 1.95
C TYR A 72 -23.14 -9.57 0.54
N ALA A 73 -23.17 -8.25 0.42
CA ALA A 73 -22.92 -7.57 -0.86
C ALA A 73 -21.43 -7.66 -1.25
N CYS A 74 -20.53 -7.52 -0.27
CA CYS A 74 -19.10 -7.69 -0.51
C CYS A 74 -18.80 -9.14 -0.98
N ASP A 75 -19.37 -10.15 -0.35
CA ASP A 75 -19.21 -11.55 -0.77
C ASP A 75 -19.79 -11.79 -2.17
N LYS A 76 -20.99 -11.29 -2.43
CA LYS A 76 -21.67 -11.41 -3.73
C LYS A 76 -20.84 -10.85 -4.90
N TYR A 77 -20.19 -9.72 -4.71
CA TYR A 77 -19.37 -9.07 -5.75
C TYR A 77 -17.86 -9.36 -5.62
N HIS A 78 -17.47 -10.29 -4.76
CA HIS A 78 -16.08 -10.73 -4.55
C HIS A 78 -15.15 -9.59 -4.14
N VAL A 79 -15.64 -8.67 -3.33
CA VAL A 79 -14.87 -7.57 -2.73
C VAL A 79 -14.56 -7.90 -1.28
N LYS A 80 -13.34 -7.66 -0.85
CA LYS A 80 -12.94 -7.85 0.55
C LYS A 80 -13.37 -6.65 1.39
N ALA A 81 -13.68 -6.91 2.65
CA ALA A 81 -14.18 -5.93 3.60
C ALA A 81 -13.22 -5.71 4.77
N ILE A 82 -12.86 -4.47 5.03
CA ILE A 82 -12.37 -4.04 6.33
C ILE A 82 -13.61 -3.67 7.14
N VAL A 83 -13.95 -4.51 8.11
CA VAL A 83 -15.18 -4.33 8.89
C VAL A 83 -15.05 -3.11 9.79
N PHE A 84 -16.05 -2.26 9.76
CA PHE A 84 -16.18 -1.07 10.59
C PHE A 84 -17.34 -1.22 11.56
N ASP A 85 -17.09 -0.90 12.82
CA ASP A 85 -18.13 -0.81 13.85
C ASP A 85 -17.86 0.43 14.73
N PRO A 86 -18.80 1.38 14.82
CA PRO A 86 -18.62 2.61 15.59
C PRO A 86 -18.42 2.39 17.11
N LEU A 87 -18.78 1.21 17.63
CA LEU A 87 -18.51 0.84 19.02
C LEU A 87 -17.05 0.42 19.24
N VAL A 88 -16.37 -0.03 18.20
CA VAL A 88 -14.94 -0.37 18.22
C VAL A 88 -14.09 0.83 17.84
N THR A 89 -14.48 1.54 16.79
CA THR A 89 -13.72 2.66 16.24
C THR A 89 -14.39 3.98 16.60
N PRO A 90 -13.76 4.82 17.42
CA PRO A 90 -14.28 6.16 17.70
C PRO A 90 -14.26 7.03 16.45
N ASN A 91 -15.01 8.14 16.45
CA ASN A 91 -14.91 9.16 15.43
C ASN A 91 -13.45 9.57 15.23
N TRP A 92 -13.08 9.93 14.00
CA TRP A 92 -11.70 10.29 13.63
C TRP A 92 -11.10 11.40 14.53
N ASP A 93 -11.92 12.37 14.97
CA ASP A 93 -11.56 13.51 15.82
C ASP A 93 -11.36 13.16 17.31
N LYS A 94 -11.66 11.93 17.72
CA LYS A 94 -11.52 11.50 19.13
C LYS A 94 -10.32 10.59 19.30
N PRO A 95 -9.59 10.74 20.45
CA PRO A 95 -8.54 9.79 20.80
C PRO A 95 -9.09 8.36 20.88
N PHE A 96 -8.25 7.39 20.53
CA PHE A 96 -8.60 5.98 20.65
C PHE A 96 -8.63 5.57 22.12
N ASP A 97 -9.73 4.93 22.53
CA ASP A 97 -9.88 4.29 23.83
C ASP A 97 -9.95 2.78 23.64
N SER A 98 -8.92 2.07 24.09
CA SER A 98 -8.85 0.62 23.96
C SER A 98 -9.85 -0.12 24.84
N LYS A 99 -10.39 0.48 25.89
CA LYS A 99 -11.29 -0.21 26.81
C LYS A 99 -12.61 -0.59 26.14
N PRO A 100 -13.44 0.35 25.64
CA PRO A 100 -14.65 -0.01 24.90
C PRO A 100 -14.35 -0.84 23.65
N ALA A 101 -13.28 -0.51 22.90
CA ALA A 101 -12.89 -1.26 21.72
C ALA A 101 -12.61 -2.74 22.04
N ASN A 102 -11.87 -3.01 23.12
CA ASN A 102 -11.53 -4.39 23.52
C ASN A 102 -12.71 -5.15 24.14
N GLU A 103 -13.74 -4.46 24.62
CA GLU A 103 -15.00 -5.08 25.04
C GLU A 103 -15.89 -5.49 23.86
N GLU A 104 -15.88 -4.71 22.76
CA GLU A 104 -16.73 -4.94 21.58
C GLU A 104 -16.06 -5.81 20.50
N LEU A 105 -14.74 -5.70 20.30
CA LEU A 105 -13.99 -6.47 19.29
C LEU A 105 -14.27 -8.00 19.36
N PRO A 106 -14.28 -8.67 20.53
CA PRO A 106 -14.58 -10.10 20.60
C PRO A 106 -15.98 -10.45 20.12
N LYS A 107 -16.96 -9.57 20.38
CA LYS A 107 -18.35 -9.77 19.95
C LYS A 107 -18.46 -9.62 18.43
N LEU A 108 -17.87 -8.55 17.89
CA LEU A 108 -17.82 -8.30 16.45
C LEU A 108 -17.13 -9.45 15.72
N ILE A 109 -15.92 -9.82 16.15
CA ILE A 109 -15.15 -10.91 15.53
C ILE A 109 -15.94 -12.22 15.57
N LYS A 110 -16.53 -12.56 16.72
CA LYS A 110 -17.37 -13.77 16.85
C LYS A 110 -18.53 -13.78 15.87
N ALA A 111 -19.13 -12.62 15.62
CA ALA A 111 -20.30 -12.52 14.74
C ALA A 111 -19.94 -12.69 13.26
N VAL A 112 -18.78 -12.19 12.80
CA VAL A 112 -18.53 -12.04 11.35
C VAL A 112 -17.22 -12.68 10.84
N ASN A 113 -16.33 -13.18 11.69
CA ASN A 113 -15.01 -13.66 11.26
C ASN A 113 -15.03 -14.79 10.23
N ASN A 114 -16.10 -15.58 10.19
CA ASN A 114 -16.26 -16.69 9.24
C ASN A 114 -16.82 -16.23 7.87
N ASP A 115 -17.23 -14.98 7.75
CA ASP A 115 -17.68 -14.43 6.47
C ASP A 115 -16.47 -14.32 5.51
N PRO A 116 -16.58 -14.86 4.27
CA PRO A 116 -15.47 -14.89 3.33
C PRO A 116 -15.05 -13.50 2.84
N ALA A 117 -15.93 -12.51 2.91
CA ALA A 117 -15.61 -11.13 2.56
C ALA A 117 -14.69 -10.47 3.61
N VAL A 118 -14.77 -10.86 4.88
CA VAL A 118 -13.98 -10.21 5.94
C VAL A 118 -12.49 -10.41 5.70
N TRP A 119 -11.78 -9.29 5.55
CA TRP A 119 -10.33 -9.23 5.39
C TRP A 119 -9.62 -8.63 6.60
N GLY A 120 -10.26 -7.71 7.29
CA GLY A 120 -9.73 -7.08 8.49
C GLY A 120 -10.78 -6.32 9.28
N TYR A 121 -10.33 -5.66 10.33
CA TYR A 121 -11.14 -4.84 11.23
C TYR A 121 -10.52 -3.47 11.36
N HIS A 122 -11.29 -2.43 11.11
CA HIS A 122 -10.84 -1.05 11.23
C HIS A 122 -10.71 -0.69 12.72
N LEU A 123 -9.56 -0.14 13.10
CA LEU A 123 -9.29 0.26 14.49
C LEU A 123 -9.24 1.78 14.65
N LYS A 124 -8.49 2.47 13.78
CA LYS A 124 -8.35 3.93 13.89
C LYS A 124 -7.86 4.52 12.57
N ASP A 125 -8.36 5.71 12.28
CA ASP A 125 -7.85 6.59 11.25
C ASP A 125 -7.02 7.72 11.88
N GLU A 126 -5.87 8.01 11.31
CA GLU A 126 -4.93 9.09 11.66
C GLU A 126 -4.64 9.23 13.17
N PRO A 127 -4.17 8.18 13.86
CA PRO A 127 -3.85 8.28 15.28
C PRO A 127 -2.61 9.13 15.54
N ASP A 128 -2.60 9.85 16.65
CA ASP A 128 -1.38 10.40 17.22
C ASP A 128 -0.48 9.29 17.77
N GLY A 129 0.83 9.51 17.80
CA GLY A 129 1.81 8.52 18.27
C GLY A 129 1.62 8.09 19.74
N ASN A 130 1.02 8.95 20.58
CA ASN A 130 0.67 8.62 21.96
C ASN A 130 -0.44 7.56 22.08
N GLN A 131 -1.22 7.32 21.00
CA GLN A 131 -2.29 6.32 20.96
C GLN A 131 -1.77 4.92 20.60
N PHE A 132 -0.55 4.78 20.11
CA PHE A 132 -0.04 3.49 19.58
C PHE A 132 0.00 2.38 20.62
N VAL A 133 0.25 2.69 21.91
CA VAL A 133 0.24 1.68 22.97
C VAL A 133 -1.14 1.05 23.14
N GLU A 134 -2.19 1.85 23.12
CA GLU A 134 -3.55 1.36 23.24
C GLU A 134 -4.02 0.65 21.96
N LEU A 135 -3.71 1.22 20.80
CA LEU A 135 -3.98 0.58 19.51
C LEU A 135 -3.25 -0.76 19.37
N GLY A 136 -2.01 -0.86 19.86
CA GLY A 136 -1.25 -2.10 19.88
C GLY A 136 -1.95 -3.23 20.64
N LYS A 137 -2.60 -2.92 21.76
CA LYS A 137 -3.40 -3.91 22.52
C LYS A 137 -4.60 -4.41 21.72
N SER A 138 -5.33 -3.52 21.07
CA SER A 138 -6.48 -3.90 20.23
C SER A 138 -6.03 -4.65 18.96
N ALA A 139 -4.92 -4.24 18.35
CA ALA A 139 -4.34 -4.96 17.21
C ALA A 139 -3.92 -6.40 17.59
N GLU A 140 -3.33 -6.58 18.77
CA GLU A 140 -2.97 -7.91 19.28
C GLU A 140 -4.22 -8.77 19.53
N LEU A 141 -5.30 -8.16 20.06
CA LEU A 141 -6.56 -8.84 20.27
C LEU A 141 -7.17 -9.33 18.95
N VAL A 142 -7.14 -8.52 17.89
CA VAL A 142 -7.56 -8.95 16.53
C VAL A 142 -6.73 -10.13 16.06
N ARG A 143 -5.40 -10.05 16.11
CA ARG A 143 -4.51 -11.15 15.69
C ARG A 143 -4.77 -12.45 16.44
N LYS A 144 -5.07 -12.35 17.73
CA LYS A 144 -5.37 -13.51 18.59
C LYS A 144 -6.72 -14.16 18.27
N LEU A 145 -7.77 -13.35 18.07
CA LEU A 145 -9.14 -13.83 17.90
C LEU A 145 -9.49 -14.13 16.43
N ALA A 146 -8.83 -13.46 15.49
CA ALA A 146 -9.04 -13.60 14.05
C ALA A 146 -7.70 -13.78 13.30
N PRO A 147 -6.99 -14.91 13.48
CA PRO A 147 -5.71 -15.14 12.81
C PRO A 147 -5.81 -14.96 11.30
N GLY A 148 -4.86 -14.21 10.72
CA GLY A 148 -4.84 -13.91 9.28
C GLY A 148 -5.70 -12.70 8.85
N LYS A 149 -6.52 -12.13 9.73
CA LYS A 149 -7.25 -10.89 9.47
C LYS A 149 -6.43 -9.68 9.91
N TRP A 150 -6.62 -8.56 9.24
CA TRP A 150 -5.84 -7.35 9.47
C TRP A 150 -6.44 -6.47 10.58
N PRO A 151 -5.68 -6.14 11.63
CA PRO A 151 -5.97 -4.97 12.45
C PRO A 151 -5.61 -3.73 11.66
N TYR A 152 -6.59 -3.07 11.04
CA TYR A 152 -6.34 -2.00 10.09
C TYR A 152 -6.28 -0.64 10.79
N ILE A 153 -5.18 0.05 10.58
CA ILE A 153 -4.92 1.41 11.08
C ILE A 153 -4.34 2.20 9.90
N ASN A 154 -4.92 3.37 9.60
CA ASN A 154 -4.39 4.31 8.62
C ASN A 154 -3.63 5.42 9.33
N LEU A 155 -2.47 5.81 8.80
CA LEU A 155 -1.63 6.87 9.35
C LEU A 155 -1.91 8.19 8.62
N PRO A 156 -1.78 9.36 9.28
CA PRO A 156 -1.90 10.66 8.64
C PRO A 156 -0.75 10.89 7.64
N PRO A 157 -0.87 11.87 6.73
CA PRO A 157 0.24 12.28 5.89
C PRO A 157 1.37 12.88 6.71
N GLY A 158 2.62 12.54 6.39
CA GLY A 158 3.83 13.02 7.07
C GLY A 158 4.22 14.44 6.70
N MET A 159 3.28 15.40 6.76
CA MET A 159 3.53 16.77 6.38
C MET A 159 3.66 17.70 7.61
N GLY A 160 4.57 18.67 7.54
CA GLY A 160 4.62 19.77 8.52
C GLY A 160 5.04 19.40 9.93
N GLY A 161 5.79 18.30 10.12
CA GLY A 161 6.28 17.88 11.45
C GLY A 161 5.32 16.98 12.22
N TRP A 162 4.26 16.49 11.60
CA TRP A 162 3.34 15.48 12.17
C TRP A 162 4.07 14.17 12.49
N TYR A 163 5.07 13.81 11.67
CA TYR A 163 6.00 12.77 12.04
C TYR A 163 7.23 13.41 12.69
N ASP A 164 7.49 13.07 13.94
CA ASP A 164 8.89 13.05 14.35
C ASP A 164 9.57 11.92 13.55
N THR A 165 10.89 11.95 13.49
CA THR A 165 11.70 10.99 12.70
C THR A 165 11.47 9.52 13.04
N ASN A 166 10.67 9.22 14.08
CA ASN A 166 10.44 7.87 14.61
C ASN A 166 8.97 7.43 14.57
N TYR A 167 8.05 8.25 14.08
CA TYR A 167 6.61 7.97 14.16
C TYR A 167 6.23 6.63 13.53
N ILE A 168 6.66 6.36 12.30
CA ILE A 168 6.33 5.10 11.59
C ILE A 168 7.04 3.91 12.26
N ASP A 169 8.31 4.07 12.67
CA ASP A 169 9.05 3.01 13.35
C ASP A 169 8.40 2.68 14.71
N LEU A 170 7.94 3.69 15.45
CA LEU A 170 7.19 3.52 16.69
C LEU A 170 5.85 2.79 16.45
N PHE A 171 5.13 3.18 15.40
CA PHE A 171 3.89 2.51 14.98
C PHE A 171 4.14 1.02 14.70
N VAL A 172 5.12 0.71 13.86
CA VAL A 172 5.44 -0.68 13.50
C VAL A 172 5.85 -1.49 14.73
N LYS A 173 6.72 -0.92 15.57
CA LYS A 173 7.20 -1.57 16.80
C LYS A 173 6.06 -1.86 17.78
N THR A 174 5.10 -0.93 17.92
CA THR A 174 4.06 -0.99 18.95
C THR A 174 2.83 -1.77 18.48
N CYS A 175 2.39 -1.52 17.24
CA CYS A 175 1.16 -2.11 16.71
C CYS A 175 1.40 -3.39 15.91
N SER A 176 2.65 -3.66 15.48
CA SER A 176 3.00 -4.80 14.61
C SER A 176 2.03 -4.96 13.43
N PRO A 177 1.84 -3.91 12.61
CA PRO A 177 0.84 -3.91 11.56
C PRO A 177 1.25 -4.85 10.42
N PRO A 178 0.29 -5.45 9.69
CA PRO A 178 0.58 -6.23 8.48
C PRO A 178 1.05 -5.34 7.34
N ILE A 179 0.75 -4.06 7.41
CA ILE A 179 1.02 -3.05 6.40
C ILE A 179 1.12 -1.65 7.03
N ILE A 180 1.93 -0.78 6.45
CA ILE A 180 1.93 0.65 6.72
C ILE A 180 0.94 1.27 5.72
N SER A 181 -0.27 1.63 6.17
CA SER A 181 -1.23 2.39 5.40
C SER A 181 -1.16 3.85 5.79
N TYR A 182 -1.18 4.74 4.81
CA TYR A 182 -1.23 6.19 5.03
C TYR A 182 -1.93 6.88 3.86
N ASP A 183 -2.48 8.05 4.11
CA ASP A 183 -3.04 8.88 3.04
C ASP A 183 -2.16 10.09 2.75
N ASN A 184 -2.21 10.54 1.51
CA ASN A 184 -1.61 11.80 1.08
C ASN A 184 -2.26 12.30 -0.20
N TYR A 185 -2.81 13.51 -0.15
CA TYR A 185 -3.55 14.11 -1.25
C TYR A 185 -2.68 15.17 -1.95
N ALA A 186 -2.21 14.85 -3.15
CA ALA A 186 -1.18 15.60 -3.85
C ALA A 186 -1.67 16.79 -4.67
N ILE A 187 -2.98 16.88 -4.98
CA ILE A 187 -3.52 17.81 -5.98
C ILE A 187 -4.47 18.84 -5.36
N GLY A 188 -4.15 20.11 -5.52
CA GLY A 188 -4.93 21.22 -4.97
C GLY A 188 -5.38 22.22 -6.06
N GLU A 189 -6.26 23.14 -5.69
CA GLU A 189 -6.76 24.20 -6.61
C GLU A 189 -5.63 25.14 -7.08
N ASN A 190 -4.64 25.36 -6.23
CA ASN A 190 -3.52 26.26 -6.48
C ASN A 190 -2.16 25.54 -6.69
N VAL A 191 -2.18 24.21 -6.72
CA VAL A 191 -0.97 23.39 -6.86
C VAL A 191 -1.27 22.23 -7.81
N ASP A 192 -0.57 22.18 -8.93
CA ASP A 192 -0.74 21.08 -9.90
C ASP A 192 -0.44 19.73 -9.26
N PHE A 193 0.68 19.61 -8.52
CA PHE A 193 1.07 18.43 -7.76
C PHE A 193 2.00 18.82 -6.61
N SER A 194 1.68 18.41 -5.38
CA SER A 194 2.44 18.78 -4.18
C SER A 194 3.80 18.06 -4.11
N TYR A 195 4.87 18.82 -3.96
CA TYR A 195 6.20 18.27 -3.69
C TYR A 195 6.26 17.51 -2.35
N GLY A 196 5.43 17.86 -1.38
CA GLY A 196 5.31 17.14 -0.11
C GLY A 196 4.88 15.69 -0.27
N PHE A 197 4.16 15.35 -1.33
CA PHE A 197 3.83 13.96 -1.65
C PHE A 197 5.10 13.10 -1.83
N TRP A 198 6.08 13.59 -2.57
CA TRP A 198 7.32 12.85 -2.86
C TRP A 198 8.23 12.72 -1.63
N ALA A 199 8.31 13.75 -0.79
CA ALA A 199 9.06 13.69 0.45
C ALA A 199 8.42 12.68 1.43
N ASN A 200 7.10 12.71 1.56
CA ASN A 200 6.38 11.80 2.45
C ASN A 200 6.47 10.34 2.00
N ILE A 201 6.25 10.05 0.72
CA ILE A 201 6.34 8.66 0.23
C ILE A 201 7.76 8.11 0.33
N TRP A 202 8.79 8.97 0.21
CA TRP A 202 10.17 8.59 0.47
C TRP A 202 10.36 8.12 1.91
N ASP A 203 9.85 8.88 2.89
CA ASP A 203 9.93 8.51 4.31
C ASP A 203 9.20 7.21 4.62
N VAL A 204 8.00 7.02 4.03
CA VAL A 204 7.22 5.80 4.20
C VAL A 204 7.93 4.60 3.57
N ARG A 205 8.49 4.75 2.36
CA ARG A 205 9.30 3.71 1.72
C ARG A 205 10.51 3.34 2.57
N ASP A 206 11.25 4.31 3.06
CA ASP A 206 12.44 4.08 3.87
C ASP A 206 12.08 3.34 5.18
N ALA A 207 11.02 3.75 5.87
CA ALA A 207 10.51 3.04 7.04
C ALA A 207 10.01 1.62 6.70
N SER A 208 9.33 1.45 5.56
CA SER A 208 8.90 0.14 5.05
C SER A 208 10.07 -0.82 4.85
N LEU A 209 11.15 -0.35 4.23
CA LEU A 209 12.37 -1.13 3.99
C LEU A 209 13.09 -1.48 5.30
N ARG A 210 13.28 -0.50 6.21
CA ARG A 210 13.93 -0.73 7.51
C ARG A 210 13.18 -1.75 8.36
N ASN A 211 11.86 -1.65 8.39
CA ASN A 211 11.00 -2.51 9.22
C ASN A 211 10.56 -3.79 8.51
N LYS A 212 10.79 -3.93 7.21
CA LYS A 212 10.36 -5.07 6.36
C LYS A 212 8.83 -5.27 6.41
N VAL A 213 8.09 -4.17 6.44
CA VAL A 213 6.62 -4.12 6.39
C VAL A 213 6.22 -3.40 5.12
N PRO A 214 5.42 -4.01 4.23
CA PRO A 214 4.97 -3.34 3.00
C PRO A 214 4.11 -2.11 3.31
N PHE A 215 3.93 -1.23 2.32
CA PHE A 215 3.07 -0.06 2.49
C PHE A 215 2.01 0.08 1.40
N HIS A 216 0.91 0.74 1.76
CA HIS A 216 -0.16 1.20 0.87
C HIS A 216 -0.27 2.73 0.95
N THR A 217 -0.63 3.36 -0.16
CA THR A 217 -0.90 4.79 -0.21
C THR A 217 -2.38 5.01 -0.54
N ILE A 218 -3.07 5.84 0.24
CA ILE A 218 -4.41 6.32 -0.10
C ILE A 218 -4.27 7.66 -0.80
N VAL A 219 -4.80 7.76 -2.02
CA VAL A 219 -4.68 8.91 -2.90
C VAL A 219 -6.04 9.56 -3.16
N LEU A 220 -6.03 10.81 -3.64
CA LEU A 220 -7.23 11.58 -3.88
C LEU A 220 -7.98 11.13 -5.14
N THR A 221 -9.28 10.90 -5.02
CA THR A 221 -10.20 10.65 -6.15
C THR A 221 -11.42 11.55 -6.15
N THR A 222 -11.74 12.22 -5.05
CA THR A 222 -12.89 13.11 -4.93
C THR A 222 -12.45 14.51 -4.49
N ALA A 223 -12.83 15.53 -5.25
CA ALA A 223 -12.56 16.91 -4.86
C ALA A 223 -13.29 17.26 -3.55
N HIS A 224 -12.58 17.90 -2.64
CA HIS A 224 -13.13 18.41 -1.37
C HIS A 224 -12.23 19.50 -0.81
N PHE A 225 -12.73 20.34 0.06
CA PHE A 225 -12.03 21.53 0.52
C PHE A 225 -11.37 22.28 -0.66
N ASN A 226 -10.06 22.50 -0.57
CA ASN A 226 -9.22 23.12 -1.61
C ASN A 226 -8.53 22.09 -2.54
N TYR A 227 -8.92 20.82 -2.48
CA TYR A 227 -8.48 19.82 -3.45
C TYR A 227 -9.36 19.88 -4.69
N ARG A 228 -8.71 19.90 -5.87
CA ARG A 228 -9.42 19.97 -7.16
C ARG A 228 -9.86 18.59 -7.66
N ILE A 229 -10.72 18.59 -8.65
CA ILE A 229 -11.16 17.38 -9.36
C ILE A 229 -9.93 16.74 -10.04
N PRO A 230 -9.62 15.46 -9.77
CA PRO A 230 -8.54 14.76 -10.43
C PRO A 230 -8.79 14.55 -11.92
N THR A 231 -7.81 14.89 -12.74
CA THR A 231 -7.77 14.46 -14.16
C THR A 231 -7.28 13.02 -14.29
N ALA A 232 -7.39 12.43 -15.48
CA ALA A 232 -6.82 11.13 -15.76
C ALA A 232 -5.28 11.11 -15.56
N ALA A 233 -4.59 12.22 -15.81
CA ALA A 233 -3.16 12.36 -15.57
C ALA A 233 -2.83 12.36 -14.07
N ASP A 234 -3.62 13.07 -13.27
CA ASP A 234 -3.46 13.12 -11.82
C ASP A 234 -3.65 11.74 -11.19
N LEU A 235 -4.70 11.02 -11.59
CA LEU A 235 -4.96 9.66 -11.11
C LEU A 235 -3.77 8.73 -11.44
N ARG A 236 -3.28 8.78 -12.69
CA ARG A 236 -2.12 7.98 -13.09
C ARG A 236 -0.87 8.35 -12.29
N LEU A 237 -0.56 9.64 -12.14
CA LEU A 237 0.64 10.07 -11.44
C LEU A 237 0.61 9.72 -9.95
N GLN A 238 -0.53 9.87 -9.26
CA GLN A 238 -0.66 9.44 -7.87
C GLN A 238 -0.45 7.93 -7.71
N VAL A 239 -1.08 7.13 -8.57
CA VAL A 239 -1.04 5.66 -8.48
C VAL A 239 0.31 5.12 -8.92
N TYR A 240 0.79 5.46 -10.12
CA TYR A 240 2.10 4.99 -10.58
C TYR A 240 3.25 5.61 -9.79
N GLY A 241 3.07 6.86 -9.32
CA GLY A 241 3.98 7.51 -8.40
C GLY A 241 4.10 6.80 -7.05
N SER A 242 3.03 6.16 -6.57
CA SER A 242 3.10 5.31 -5.38
C SER A 242 3.77 3.96 -5.68
N ILE A 243 3.42 3.34 -6.79
CA ILE A 243 3.95 2.02 -7.18
C ILE A 243 5.44 2.07 -7.49
N VAL A 244 5.92 3.15 -8.12
CA VAL A 244 7.35 3.31 -8.44
C VAL A 244 8.24 3.38 -7.20
N TYR A 245 7.67 3.81 -6.05
CA TYR A 245 8.34 3.74 -4.74
C TYR A 245 8.19 2.37 -4.05
N GLY A 246 7.42 1.45 -4.61
CA GLY A 246 7.25 0.10 -4.09
C GLY A 246 5.96 -0.15 -3.31
N ALA A 247 4.96 0.72 -3.40
CA ALA A 247 3.65 0.48 -2.79
C ALA A 247 3.06 -0.87 -3.24
N LYS A 248 2.48 -1.60 -2.30
CA LYS A 248 1.86 -2.92 -2.50
C LYS A 248 0.34 -2.89 -2.49
N GLY A 249 -0.25 -1.72 -2.55
CA GLY A 249 -1.68 -1.48 -2.66
C GLY A 249 -1.97 0.02 -2.74
N ILE A 250 -3.14 0.35 -3.26
CA ILE A 250 -3.62 1.72 -3.43
C ILE A 250 -5.01 1.84 -2.82
N GLY A 251 -5.19 2.85 -1.99
CA GLY A 251 -6.50 3.32 -1.54
C GLY A 251 -6.94 4.57 -2.30
N TYR A 252 -8.24 4.81 -2.34
CA TYR A 252 -8.85 5.93 -3.06
C TYR A 252 -9.79 6.70 -2.13
N TYR A 253 -9.45 7.93 -1.80
CA TYR A 253 -10.26 8.82 -0.99
C TYR A 253 -10.92 9.90 -1.84
N LYS A 254 -12.22 9.93 -1.93
CA LYS A 254 -13.10 8.83 -1.58
C LYS A 254 -13.83 8.37 -2.86
N PHE A 255 -14.61 7.31 -2.75
CA PHE A 255 -15.27 6.75 -3.94
C PHE A 255 -16.60 7.44 -4.26
N CYS A 256 -17.35 7.83 -3.25
CA CYS A 256 -18.67 8.47 -3.38
C CYS A 256 -18.60 9.93 -2.97
N SER A 257 -19.17 10.81 -3.77
CA SER A 257 -19.51 12.17 -3.33
C SER A 257 -20.52 12.12 -2.20
N LYS A 258 -20.53 13.13 -1.33
CA LYS A 258 -21.53 13.20 -0.25
C LYS A 258 -22.90 13.62 -0.80
N PRO A 259 -24.01 13.20 -0.18
CA PRO A 259 -25.36 13.65 -0.57
C PRO A 259 -25.51 15.17 -0.58
N LEU A 260 -26.38 15.69 -1.41
CA LEU A 260 -26.65 17.14 -1.55
C LEU A 260 -26.97 17.84 -0.22
N SER A 261 -27.63 17.14 0.70
CA SER A 261 -27.90 17.66 2.05
C SER A 261 -26.63 17.97 2.84
N VAL A 262 -25.53 17.28 2.53
CA VAL A 262 -24.20 17.48 3.13
C VAL A 262 -23.43 18.56 2.36
N LEU A 263 -23.58 18.64 1.04
CA LEU A 263 -22.91 19.65 0.21
C LEU A 263 -23.31 21.09 0.55
N GLY A 264 -24.51 21.29 1.06
CA GLY A 264 -25.01 22.60 1.48
C GLY A 264 -24.39 23.12 2.78
N ALA A 265 -23.62 22.30 3.51
CA ALA A 265 -22.98 22.66 4.75
C ALA A 265 -21.50 23.04 4.46
N PRO A 266 -21.09 24.30 4.59
CA PRO A 266 -19.75 24.77 4.19
C PRO A 266 -18.60 24.15 4.98
N ASP A 267 -18.86 23.64 6.17
CA ASP A 267 -17.91 22.97 7.07
C ASP A 267 -17.76 21.46 6.83
N LEU A 268 -18.52 20.88 5.87
CA LEU A 268 -18.50 19.44 5.57
C LEU A 268 -17.68 19.07 4.32
N GLY A 269 -16.78 19.94 3.88
CA GLY A 269 -15.75 19.65 2.90
C GLY A 269 -16.16 19.75 1.44
N ASN A 270 -17.44 20.00 1.10
CA ASN A 270 -17.90 20.19 -0.28
C ASN A 270 -17.42 19.09 -1.24
N PHE A 271 -17.65 17.81 -0.90
CA PHE A 271 -17.27 16.65 -1.71
C PHE A 271 -18.02 16.64 -3.04
N ARG A 272 -17.29 16.57 -4.15
CA ARG A 272 -17.84 16.68 -5.49
C ARG A 272 -17.05 15.88 -6.53
N MET A 273 -17.74 15.42 -7.57
CA MET A 273 -17.13 14.76 -8.73
C MET A 273 -16.19 13.60 -8.36
N GLY A 274 -16.57 12.83 -7.34
CA GLY A 274 -15.96 11.55 -7.06
C GLY A 274 -16.25 10.52 -8.14
N PRO A 275 -15.73 9.30 -8.06
CA PRO A 275 -16.14 8.21 -8.96
C PRO A 275 -17.64 7.99 -9.03
N LEU A 276 -18.37 8.11 -7.92
CA LEU A 276 -19.81 8.26 -7.90
C LEU A 276 -20.16 9.68 -7.44
N ASP A 277 -21.10 10.31 -8.12
CA ASP A 277 -21.62 11.62 -7.73
C ASP A 277 -22.59 11.56 -6.55
N GLU A 278 -23.20 12.68 -6.19
CA GLU A 278 -24.16 12.80 -5.10
C GLU A 278 -25.48 12.05 -5.32
N PHE A 279 -25.74 11.60 -6.54
CA PHE A 279 -26.89 10.77 -6.90
C PHE A 279 -26.51 9.28 -7.02
N GLY A 280 -25.23 8.93 -6.78
CA GLY A 280 -24.71 7.60 -6.96
C GLY A 280 -24.46 7.21 -8.41
N GLU A 281 -24.47 8.19 -9.36
CA GLU A 281 -24.20 7.93 -10.76
C GLU A 281 -22.70 7.93 -11.07
N LYS A 282 -22.29 7.15 -12.08
CA LYS A 282 -20.90 7.06 -12.52
C LYS A 282 -20.45 8.33 -13.21
N THR A 283 -19.30 8.87 -12.79
CA THR A 283 -18.70 10.07 -13.39
C THR A 283 -17.55 9.72 -14.34
N GLU A 284 -16.96 10.73 -14.99
CA GLU A 284 -15.72 10.57 -15.75
C GLU A 284 -14.57 10.05 -14.87
N THR A 285 -14.53 10.45 -13.59
CA THR A 285 -13.54 9.95 -12.62
C THR A 285 -13.66 8.43 -12.45
N TRP A 286 -14.89 7.88 -12.45
CA TRP A 286 -15.11 6.43 -12.38
C TRP A 286 -14.53 5.71 -13.59
N GLU A 287 -14.74 6.23 -14.81
CA GLU A 287 -14.22 5.61 -16.05
C GLU A 287 -12.69 5.67 -16.10
N ASN A 288 -12.10 6.81 -15.72
CA ASN A 288 -10.65 6.97 -15.64
C ASN A 288 -10.04 6.00 -14.63
N LEU A 289 -10.65 5.88 -13.45
CA LEU A 289 -10.21 4.99 -12.38
C LEU A 289 -10.34 3.51 -12.78
N ARG A 290 -11.46 3.13 -13.39
CA ARG A 290 -11.67 1.78 -13.92
C ARG A 290 -10.60 1.38 -14.93
N ASN A 291 -10.25 2.27 -15.85
CA ASN A 291 -9.19 2.03 -16.82
C ASN A 291 -7.85 1.80 -16.13
N LEU A 292 -7.50 2.67 -15.17
CA LEU A 292 -6.26 2.57 -14.40
C LEU A 292 -6.20 1.29 -13.56
N ASN A 293 -7.29 0.95 -12.86
CA ASN A 293 -7.37 -0.27 -12.05
C ASN A 293 -7.18 -1.54 -12.89
N ARG A 294 -7.70 -1.57 -14.11
CA ARG A 294 -7.45 -2.68 -15.06
C ARG A 294 -5.97 -2.80 -15.42
N GLN A 295 -5.30 -1.68 -15.65
CA GLN A 295 -3.85 -1.68 -15.91
C GLN A 295 -3.10 -2.25 -14.71
N ILE A 296 -3.38 -1.77 -13.49
CA ILE A 296 -2.73 -2.27 -12.28
C ILE A 296 -3.01 -3.76 -12.05
N LYS A 297 -4.25 -4.21 -12.25
CA LYS A 297 -4.61 -5.63 -12.18
C LYS A 297 -3.75 -6.49 -13.12
N ASN A 298 -3.50 -6.03 -14.35
CA ASN A 298 -2.67 -6.74 -15.31
C ASN A 298 -1.18 -6.77 -14.93
N LEU A 299 -0.71 -5.79 -14.17
CA LEU A 299 0.66 -5.72 -13.68
C LEU A 299 0.85 -6.42 -12.31
N SER A 300 -0.21 -6.67 -11.58
CA SER A 300 -0.22 -7.00 -10.15
C SER A 300 0.61 -8.22 -9.78
N SER A 301 0.59 -9.29 -10.58
CA SER A 301 1.33 -10.53 -10.31
C SER A 301 2.85 -10.32 -10.24
N VAL A 302 3.36 -9.35 -11.00
CA VAL A 302 4.76 -8.93 -10.95
C VAL A 302 4.97 -7.91 -9.84
N LEU A 303 4.12 -6.87 -9.74
CA LEU A 303 4.27 -5.80 -8.75
C LEU A 303 4.36 -6.31 -7.30
N LEU A 304 3.59 -7.35 -6.96
CA LEU A 304 3.61 -7.95 -5.63
C LEU A 304 4.98 -8.58 -5.29
N LYS A 305 5.71 -9.06 -6.28
CA LYS A 305 6.99 -9.76 -6.14
C LYS A 305 8.22 -8.86 -6.32
N LEU A 306 8.03 -7.59 -6.64
CA LEU A 306 9.12 -6.62 -6.77
C LEU A 306 9.55 -6.10 -5.40
N HIS A 307 10.84 -6.06 -5.13
CA HIS A 307 11.46 -5.38 -4.01
C HIS A 307 12.09 -4.08 -4.51
N SER A 308 11.75 -2.95 -3.91
CA SER A 308 12.28 -1.64 -4.31
C SER A 308 13.74 -1.53 -3.88
N ASP A 309 14.63 -1.34 -4.85
CA ASP A 309 16.06 -1.12 -4.62
C ASP A 309 16.33 0.37 -4.45
N ASP A 310 15.90 1.21 -5.42
CA ASP A 310 16.05 2.67 -5.32
C ASP A 310 15.03 3.41 -6.21
N VAL A 311 14.91 4.74 -6.02
CA VAL A 311 14.04 5.61 -6.80
C VAL A 311 14.79 6.89 -7.14
N TYR A 312 14.76 7.27 -8.41
CA TYR A 312 15.46 8.42 -8.96
C TYR A 312 14.49 9.38 -9.64
N HIS A 313 14.77 10.69 -9.55
CA HIS A 313 14.06 11.72 -10.30
C HIS A 313 14.92 12.28 -11.44
N VAL A 314 14.28 12.55 -12.57
CA VAL A 314 14.84 13.32 -13.70
C VAL A 314 14.05 14.60 -13.83
N GLY A 315 14.73 15.72 -14.08
CA GLY A 315 14.16 17.06 -14.01
C GLY A 315 14.14 17.59 -12.59
N ASP A 316 12.99 18.05 -12.12
CA ASP A 316 12.86 18.58 -10.76
C ASP A 316 13.01 17.46 -9.74
N ILE A 317 13.93 17.64 -8.79
CA ILE A 317 14.22 16.68 -7.72
C ILE A 317 13.56 17.21 -6.45
N PRO A 318 12.52 16.52 -5.93
CA PRO A 318 11.88 16.91 -4.69
C PRO A 318 12.79 16.72 -3.47
N GLU A 319 12.45 17.40 -2.37
CA GLU A 319 13.14 17.22 -1.09
C GLU A 319 13.20 15.74 -0.69
N ARG A 320 14.32 15.33 -0.05
CA ARG A 320 14.64 13.95 0.37
C ARG A 320 14.84 12.95 -0.77
N ASN A 321 14.55 13.32 -2.00
CA ASN A 321 14.75 12.50 -3.17
C ASN A 321 16.07 12.85 -3.86
N HIS A 322 16.50 12.01 -4.80
CA HIS A 322 17.75 12.23 -5.53
C HIS A 322 17.61 11.92 -7.02
N GLY A 323 18.55 12.43 -7.79
CA GLY A 323 18.65 12.14 -9.22
C GLY A 323 19.39 10.84 -9.50
N ILE A 324 19.50 10.49 -10.79
CA ILE A 324 20.27 9.33 -11.27
C ILE A 324 21.71 9.38 -10.74
N THR A 325 22.18 8.26 -10.18
CA THR A 325 23.53 8.11 -9.60
C THR A 325 24.42 7.24 -10.48
N THR A 326 25.69 7.08 -10.10
CA THR A 326 26.60 6.15 -10.76
C THR A 326 26.24 4.68 -10.56
N ASN A 327 25.41 4.37 -9.55
CA ASN A 327 25.00 3.01 -9.20
C ASN A 327 23.66 2.59 -9.81
N SER A 328 22.92 3.54 -10.41
CA SER A 328 21.62 3.23 -11.03
C SER A 328 21.77 2.35 -12.28
N LEU A 329 20.80 1.49 -12.55
CA LEU A 329 20.72 0.69 -13.78
C LEU A 329 20.50 1.58 -15.01
N VAL A 330 19.63 2.60 -14.83
CA VAL A 330 19.36 3.58 -15.88
C VAL A 330 20.42 4.66 -15.84
N LYS A 331 21.13 4.83 -16.98
CA LYS A 331 22.12 5.91 -17.16
C LYS A 331 21.47 7.25 -17.43
N GLY A 332 20.32 7.27 -18.11
CA GLY A 332 19.57 8.47 -18.48
C GLY A 332 18.40 8.15 -19.40
N LEU A 333 17.67 9.20 -19.80
CA LEU A 333 16.63 9.14 -20.82
C LEU A 333 16.97 10.15 -21.94
N GLU A 334 16.91 9.71 -23.19
CA GLU A 334 17.25 10.53 -24.35
C GLU A 334 16.13 11.48 -24.78
N ALA A 335 14.91 11.29 -24.28
CA ALA A 335 13.77 12.15 -24.55
C ALA A 335 12.99 12.44 -23.28
N GLY A 336 12.31 13.60 -23.25
CA GLY A 336 11.58 14.06 -22.08
C GLY A 336 12.47 14.67 -21.00
N THR A 337 11.85 15.35 -20.03
CA THR A 337 12.56 16.12 -19.01
C THR A 337 12.10 15.83 -17.59
N GLN A 338 10.98 15.12 -17.42
CA GLN A 338 10.33 14.93 -16.13
C GLN A 338 9.96 13.45 -15.93
N PHE A 339 10.78 12.71 -15.19
CA PHE A 339 10.53 11.30 -14.93
C PHE A 339 10.77 10.91 -13.47
N ILE A 340 10.13 9.82 -13.06
CA ILE A 340 10.50 9.06 -11.86
C ILE A 340 10.89 7.66 -12.33
N ILE A 341 11.99 7.13 -11.80
CA ILE A 341 12.54 5.83 -12.15
C ILE A 341 12.65 5.01 -10.86
N GLY A 342 11.91 3.91 -10.76
CA GLY A 342 12.07 2.93 -9.70
C GLY A 342 12.84 1.72 -10.20
N GLU A 343 13.83 1.30 -9.47
CA GLU A 343 14.61 0.09 -9.73
C GLU A 343 14.22 -0.99 -8.74
N PHE A 344 14.07 -2.21 -9.25
CA PHE A 344 13.54 -3.31 -8.46
C PHE A 344 14.28 -4.61 -8.74
N THR A 345 14.36 -5.44 -7.70
CA THR A 345 14.71 -6.85 -7.79
C THR A 345 13.44 -7.68 -7.56
N HIS A 346 13.11 -8.55 -8.50
CA HIS A 346 12.01 -9.50 -8.38
C HIS A 346 12.44 -10.71 -7.52
N GLU A 347 11.49 -11.43 -6.91
CA GLU A 347 11.76 -12.61 -6.07
C GLU A 347 12.60 -13.70 -6.75
N ASP A 348 12.55 -13.80 -8.10
CA ASP A 348 13.36 -14.73 -8.88
C ASP A 348 14.77 -14.21 -9.21
N GLY A 349 15.12 -13.03 -8.71
CA GLY A 349 16.41 -12.36 -8.93
C GLY A 349 16.48 -11.52 -10.19
N SER A 350 15.45 -11.49 -11.04
CA SER A 350 15.45 -10.65 -12.26
C SER A 350 15.34 -9.17 -11.92
N ARG A 351 15.94 -8.32 -12.78
CA ARG A 351 15.99 -6.87 -12.61
C ARG A 351 14.86 -6.21 -13.37
N TRP A 352 14.18 -5.27 -12.71
CA TRP A 352 13.06 -4.53 -13.26
C TRP A 352 13.23 -3.04 -13.06
N VAL A 353 12.69 -2.27 -14.00
CA VAL A 353 12.70 -0.79 -13.92
C VAL A 353 11.30 -0.28 -14.26
N MET A 354 10.71 0.53 -13.38
CA MET A 354 9.52 1.30 -13.70
C MET A 354 9.90 2.73 -14.04
N ILE A 355 9.42 3.23 -15.18
CA ILE A 355 9.63 4.62 -15.60
C ILE A 355 8.27 5.30 -15.70
N VAL A 356 8.09 6.39 -14.96
CA VAL A 356 6.85 7.19 -14.88
C VAL A 356 7.10 8.55 -15.54
N ASN A 357 6.24 8.96 -16.47
CA ASN A 357 6.21 10.34 -16.94
C ASN A 357 5.59 11.23 -15.85
N LYS A 358 6.42 12.09 -15.22
CA LYS A 358 6.01 12.97 -14.14
C LYS A 358 5.27 14.23 -14.63
N ASP A 359 5.32 14.53 -15.93
CA ASP A 359 4.60 15.64 -16.55
C ASP A 359 3.09 15.34 -16.58
N LEU A 360 2.28 16.26 -16.07
CA LEU A 360 0.82 16.15 -16.04
C LEU A 360 0.14 16.65 -17.32
N LYS A 361 0.88 17.30 -18.22
CA LYS A 361 0.33 18.00 -19.39
C LYS A 361 0.80 17.38 -20.71
N ASN A 362 2.06 16.89 -20.75
CA ASN A 362 2.69 16.50 -22.00
C ASN A 362 3.00 14.99 -22.03
N SER A 363 2.67 14.37 -23.15
CA SER A 363 3.19 13.03 -23.49
C SER A 363 4.65 13.11 -23.90
N THR A 364 5.41 12.06 -23.63
CA THR A 364 6.83 11.99 -23.97
C THR A 364 7.24 10.61 -24.44
N PHE A 365 8.28 10.50 -25.26
CA PHE A 365 8.88 9.21 -25.54
C PHE A 365 9.69 8.70 -24.36
N CYS A 366 9.57 7.40 -24.07
CA CYS A 366 10.39 6.70 -23.09
C CYS A 366 11.57 6.02 -23.79
N ARG A 367 12.76 6.63 -23.68
CA ARG A 367 14.01 6.16 -24.34
C ARG A 367 15.12 6.01 -23.29
N PRO A 368 15.03 4.98 -22.42
CA PRO A 368 16.06 4.76 -21.41
C PRO A 368 17.36 4.28 -22.04
N THR A 369 18.46 4.78 -21.51
CA THR A 369 19.80 4.23 -21.73
C THR A 369 20.27 3.58 -20.43
N PHE A 370 20.89 2.41 -20.53
CA PHE A 370 21.31 1.62 -19.38
C PHE A 370 22.83 1.67 -19.22
N ARG A 371 23.33 1.42 -18.01
CA ARG A 371 24.77 1.35 -17.72
C ARG A 371 25.41 0.07 -18.24
N GLU A 372 24.66 -1.02 -18.15
CA GLU A 372 25.06 -2.32 -18.66
C GLU A 372 24.35 -2.61 -19.99
N THR A 373 24.93 -3.50 -20.77
CA THR A 373 24.29 -4.00 -21.98
C THR A 373 23.39 -5.16 -21.62
N TYR A 374 22.11 -5.03 -21.87
CA TYR A 374 21.13 -6.10 -21.72
C TYR A 374 20.85 -6.72 -23.07
N HIS A 375 20.80 -8.05 -23.12
CA HIS A 375 20.48 -8.78 -24.35
C HIS A 375 19.04 -8.54 -24.80
N HIS A 376 18.15 -8.46 -23.81
CA HIS A 376 16.73 -8.20 -24.03
C HIS A 376 16.21 -7.16 -23.03
N VAL A 377 15.58 -6.12 -23.55
CA VAL A 377 14.74 -5.21 -22.79
C VAL A 377 13.30 -5.50 -23.20
N GLN A 378 12.51 -5.95 -22.23
CA GLN A 378 11.11 -6.31 -22.42
C GLN A 378 10.24 -5.39 -21.55
N TYR A 379 8.95 -5.31 -21.83
CA TYR A 379 8.01 -4.62 -20.95
C TYR A 379 6.81 -5.52 -20.63
N LEU A 380 6.26 -5.32 -19.44
CA LEU A 380 4.99 -5.92 -19.06
C LEU A 380 3.86 -5.01 -19.53
N SER A 381 3.06 -5.51 -20.46
CA SER A 381 1.96 -4.73 -21.05
C SER A 381 0.85 -4.47 -20.05
N PRO A 382 0.53 -3.21 -19.73
CA PRO A 382 -0.58 -2.89 -18.81
C PRO A 382 -1.96 -3.22 -19.42
N SER A 383 -2.04 -3.38 -20.74
CA SER A 383 -3.30 -3.76 -21.41
C SER A 383 -3.57 -5.26 -21.40
N THR A 384 -2.54 -6.09 -21.42
CA THR A 384 -2.69 -7.55 -21.62
C THR A 384 -2.11 -8.39 -20.49
N GLY A 385 -1.27 -7.82 -19.60
CA GLY A 385 -0.53 -8.55 -18.57
C GLY A 385 0.54 -9.49 -19.13
N LYS A 386 0.95 -9.33 -20.40
CA LYS A 386 1.95 -10.18 -21.06
C LYS A 386 3.26 -9.42 -21.25
N ILE A 387 4.37 -10.14 -21.13
CA ILE A 387 5.70 -9.63 -21.46
C ILE A 387 5.85 -9.61 -22.98
N ALA A 388 6.41 -8.50 -23.50
CA ALA A 388 6.69 -8.30 -24.91
C ALA A 388 8.01 -7.51 -25.09
N PRO A 389 8.68 -7.59 -26.25
CA PRO A 389 9.84 -6.75 -26.54
C PRO A 389 9.50 -5.26 -26.38
N PHE A 390 10.39 -4.51 -25.73
CA PHE A 390 10.19 -3.07 -25.56
C PHE A 390 10.45 -2.33 -26.89
N PRO A 391 9.46 -1.61 -27.45
CA PRO A 391 9.58 -1.01 -28.78
C PRO A 391 10.33 0.33 -28.74
N ASN A 392 11.55 0.35 -28.21
CA ASN A 392 12.42 1.51 -28.27
C ASN A 392 12.80 1.82 -29.74
N PRO A 393 12.80 3.06 -30.23
CA PRO A 393 12.60 4.31 -29.49
C PRO A 393 11.17 4.89 -29.52
N TRP A 394 10.16 4.12 -29.91
CA TRP A 394 8.82 4.62 -30.26
C TRP A 394 7.78 4.49 -29.14
N TYR A 395 8.17 4.00 -27.97
CA TYR A 395 7.24 3.89 -26.85
C TYR A 395 6.96 5.26 -26.22
N ALA A 396 5.71 5.69 -26.25
CA ALA A 396 5.28 6.96 -25.69
C ALA A 396 4.51 6.75 -24.38
N LEU A 397 4.76 7.63 -23.40
CA LEU A 397 4.06 7.70 -22.13
C LEU A 397 3.15 8.93 -22.15
N ALA A 398 1.86 8.72 -21.93
CA ALA A 398 0.91 9.80 -21.66
C ALA A 398 1.28 10.52 -20.33
N PRO A 399 0.70 11.70 -20.03
CA PRO A 399 0.89 12.38 -18.76
C PRO A 399 0.57 11.46 -17.56
N GLY A 400 1.48 11.34 -16.61
CA GLY A 400 1.34 10.48 -15.43
C GLY A 400 1.48 8.97 -15.69
N GLN A 401 1.63 8.52 -16.94
CA GLN A 401 1.68 7.10 -17.32
C GLN A 401 3.05 6.49 -17.00
N ALA A 402 3.04 5.17 -16.71
CA ALA A 402 4.25 4.40 -16.49
C ALA A 402 4.43 3.25 -17.49
N VAL A 403 5.68 2.77 -17.58
CA VAL A 403 6.05 1.49 -18.19
C VAL A 403 6.87 0.69 -17.17
N LEU A 404 6.65 -0.62 -17.12
CA LEU A 404 7.42 -1.56 -16.31
C LEU A 404 8.26 -2.43 -17.24
N LEU A 405 9.59 -2.29 -17.13
CA LEU A 405 10.59 -2.96 -17.97
C LEU A 405 11.23 -4.11 -17.22
N LYS A 406 11.45 -5.23 -17.92
CA LYS A 406 12.29 -6.34 -17.48
C LYS A 406 13.62 -6.27 -18.23
N LEU A 407 14.72 -6.41 -17.50
CA LEU A 407 16.08 -6.36 -18.03
C LEU A 407 16.70 -7.76 -18.01
N GLU A 408 17.17 -8.28 -19.17
CA GLU A 408 17.77 -9.61 -19.34
C GLU A 408 19.09 -9.57 -20.09
#